data_e392e6c13d6c520344963fc9df8a5796
#
_entry.id   e392e6c13d6c520344963fc9df8a5796
#
_cell.length_a   1.000
_cell.length_b   1.000
_cell.length_c   1.000
_cell.angle_alpha   90.00
_cell.angle_beta   90.00
_cell.angle_gamma   90.00
#
_symmetry.space_group_name_H-M   'P 1'
#
loop_
_entity.id
_entity.type
_entity.pdbx_description
1 polymer ?
#
loop_
_entity_poly.entity_id
_entity_poly.type
_entity_poly.pdbx_seq_one_letter_code
_entity_poly.pdbx_strand_id
1 'polypeptide(L)'
;LVEVQALVDQSSLGNPRRVALGLEQNRLAMLLAVLHRHGGIAVYDQDVFVNVVGGIRVQETAADLPVLLAVLSSLRDAPLADKTVAFGEVGLSGEIRPVPNGEERLKEAATHGFKRAIVPKGNAPKAGSYKGMDVIAVERLAEALEAC
;
A
#
# COMPACT_ATOMS: atom_id res chain seq x y z
N LEU A 1 1.44 -11.42 -8.53
CA LEU A 1 2.15 -10.52 -7.61
C LEU A 1 2.88 -9.42 -8.35
N VAL A 2 2.90 -8.25 -7.77
CA VAL A 2 3.70 -7.12 -8.25
C VAL A 2 4.51 -6.58 -7.08
N GLU A 3 5.63 -5.96 -7.38
CA GLU A 3 6.44 -5.27 -6.38
C GLU A 3 6.19 -3.77 -6.49
N VAL A 4 5.97 -3.11 -5.36
CA VAL A 4 5.84 -1.66 -5.30
C VAL A 4 7.06 -1.11 -4.57
N GLN A 5 7.77 -0.21 -5.22
CA GLN A 5 8.93 0.45 -4.65
C GLN A 5 8.61 1.94 -4.49
N ALA A 6 9.04 2.52 -3.38
CA ALA A 6 8.90 3.96 -3.16
C ALA A 6 10.18 4.54 -2.61
N LEU A 7 10.47 5.76 -3.04
CA LEU A 7 11.56 6.57 -2.49
C LEU A 7 10.97 7.92 -2.09
N VAL A 8 11.12 8.26 -0.82
CA VAL A 8 10.71 9.54 -0.28
C VAL A 8 11.96 10.25 0.22
N ASP A 9 12.18 11.46 -0.25
CA ASP A 9 13.36 12.23 0.13
C ASP A 9 13.00 13.70 0.25
N GLN A 10 13.72 14.42 1.08
CA GLN A 10 13.47 15.83 1.26
C GLN A 10 13.74 16.59 -0.05
N SER A 11 12.79 17.43 -0.45
CA SER A 11 12.95 18.21 -1.67
C SER A 11 13.99 19.31 -1.46
N SER A 12 14.98 19.34 -2.35
CA SER A 12 16.04 20.34 -2.30
C SER A 12 15.71 21.60 -3.10
N LEU A 13 14.62 21.57 -3.88
CA LEU A 13 14.32 22.64 -4.84
C LEU A 13 13.10 23.49 -4.49
N GLY A 14 12.48 23.25 -3.34
CA GLY A 14 11.29 23.99 -2.94
C GLY A 14 10.01 23.59 -3.66
N ASN A 15 10.08 22.83 -4.73
CA ASN A 15 8.94 22.30 -5.47
C ASN A 15 8.98 20.78 -5.42
N PRO A 16 8.36 20.16 -4.44
CA PRO A 16 8.39 18.70 -4.30
C PRO A 16 7.87 17.99 -5.54
N ARG A 17 8.60 16.95 -5.97
CA ARG A 17 8.24 16.18 -7.15
C ARG A 17 7.42 14.97 -6.76
N ARG A 18 6.49 14.62 -7.64
CA ARG A 18 5.67 13.41 -7.55
C ARG A 18 5.84 12.65 -8.83
N VAL A 19 6.49 11.50 -8.77
CA VAL A 19 6.75 10.68 -9.96
C VAL A 19 6.18 9.30 -9.75
N ALA A 20 5.34 8.86 -10.66
CA ALA A 20 4.75 7.52 -10.64
C ALA A 20 5.09 6.79 -11.93
N LEU A 21 5.69 5.62 -11.81
CA LEU A 21 5.96 4.72 -12.92
C LEU A 21 5.15 3.43 -12.70
N GLY A 22 4.38 3.03 -13.70
CA GLY A 22 3.50 1.87 -13.59
C GLY A 22 2.20 2.13 -12.84
N LEU A 23 1.96 3.37 -12.48
CA LEU A 23 0.77 3.84 -11.75
C LEU A 23 0.41 5.21 -12.31
N GLU A 24 -0.88 5.54 -12.37
CA GLU A 24 -1.31 6.84 -12.85
C GLU A 24 -0.85 7.95 -11.90
N GLN A 25 -0.31 9.02 -12.48
CA GLN A 25 0.25 10.15 -11.73
C GLN A 25 -0.79 10.81 -10.81
N ASN A 26 -2.01 11.03 -11.31
CA ASN A 26 -3.06 11.66 -10.51
C ASN A 26 -3.53 10.75 -9.37
N ARG A 27 -3.45 9.44 -9.55
CA ARG A 27 -3.78 8.49 -8.49
C ARG A 27 -2.79 8.63 -7.34
N LEU A 28 -1.50 8.73 -7.64
CA LEU A 28 -0.49 8.95 -6.61
C LEU A 28 -0.76 10.24 -5.83
N ALA A 29 -1.03 11.34 -6.52
CA ALA A 29 -1.32 12.61 -5.87
C ALA A 29 -2.51 12.51 -4.92
N MET A 30 -3.57 11.82 -5.34
CA MET A 30 -4.77 11.62 -4.54
C MET A 30 -4.49 10.76 -3.31
N LEU A 31 -3.74 9.68 -3.48
CA LEU A 31 -3.37 8.79 -2.38
C LEU A 31 -2.52 9.52 -1.34
N LEU A 32 -1.61 10.38 -1.76
CA LEU A 32 -0.79 11.17 -0.82
C LEU A 32 -1.64 12.19 -0.04
N ALA A 33 -2.68 12.75 -0.67
CA ALA A 33 -3.62 13.62 0.02
C ALA A 33 -4.39 12.86 1.11
N VAL A 34 -4.81 11.63 0.83
CA VAL A 34 -5.49 10.78 1.81
C VAL A 34 -4.53 10.39 2.94
N LEU A 35 -3.28 10.08 2.61
CA LEU A 35 -2.26 9.75 3.60
C LEU A 35 -2.07 10.92 4.59
N HIS A 36 -2.04 12.13 4.10
CA HIS A 36 -1.94 13.30 4.95
C HIS A 36 -3.21 13.50 5.79
N ARG A 37 -4.36 13.60 5.14
CA ARG A 37 -5.62 13.94 5.80
C ARG A 37 -6.08 12.88 6.80
N HIS A 38 -6.00 11.61 6.43
CA HIS A 38 -6.55 10.49 7.21
C HIS A 38 -5.50 9.60 7.86
N GLY A 39 -4.26 9.68 7.41
CA GLY A 39 -3.15 8.95 8.02
C GLY A 39 -2.28 9.79 8.93
N GLY A 40 -2.42 11.10 8.87
CA GLY A 40 -1.60 12.00 9.67
C GLY A 40 -0.14 12.07 9.23
N ILE A 41 0.18 11.63 8.01
CA ILE A 41 1.54 11.57 7.48
C ILE A 41 1.72 12.67 6.44
N ALA A 42 2.54 13.66 6.76
CA ALA A 42 2.80 14.78 5.86
C ALA A 42 4.02 14.50 4.98
N VAL A 43 3.84 14.64 3.67
CA VAL A 43 4.92 14.53 2.68
C VAL A 43 4.97 15.75 1.76
N TYR A 44 4.37 16.86 2.18
CA TYR A 44 4.26 18.05 1.35
C TYR A 44 5.62 18.68 0.97
N ASP A 45 6.63 18.47 1.78
CA ASP A 45 7.99 18.98 1.55
C ASP A 45 8.94 17.88 1.03
N GLN A 46 8.41 16.72 0.67
CA GLN A 46 9.19 15.59 0.23
C GLN A 46 8.98 15.32 -1.26
N ASP A 47 10.05 14.91 -1.94
CA ASP A 47 9.93 14.27 -3.24
C ASP A 47 9.44 12.85 -3.02
N VAL A 48 8.49 12.40 -3.83
CA VAL A 48 7.95 11.04 -3.74
C VAL A 48 8.06 10.38 -5.11
N PHE A 49 8.74 9.26 -5.15
CA PHE A 49 8.91 8.45 -6.36
C PHE A 49 8.34 7.07 -6.09
N VAL A 50 7.42 6.63 -6.94
CA VAL A 50 6.82 5.31 -6.84
C VAL A 50 7.02 4.57 -8.15
N ASN A 51 7.46 3.33 -8.05
CA ASN A 51 7.65 2.46 -9.20
C ASN A 51 6.95 1.13 -8.93
N VAL A 52 5.99 0.77 -9.78
CA VAL A 52 5.34 -0.53 -9.73
C VAL A 52 6.07 -1.45 -10.70
N VAL A 53 6.76 -2.43 -10.15
CA VAL A 53 7.61 -3.37 -10.90
C VAL A 53 6.78 -4.59 -11.28
N GLY A 54 6.79 -4.95 -12.53
CA GLY A 54 6.02 -6.09 -13.03
C GLY A 54 5.75 -5.97 -14.53
N GLY A 55 6.28 -4.92 -15.15
CA GLY A 55 6.23 -4.72 -16.60
C GLY A 55 4.87 -4.32 -17.16
N ILE A 56 3.83 -4.26 -16.33
CA ILE A 56 2.48 -3.90 -16.73
C ILE A 56 2.02 -2.73 -15.87
N ARG A 57 1.41 -1.75 -16.51
CA ARG A 57 0.81 -0.64 -15.78
C ARG A 57 -0.34 -1.15 -14.92
N VAL A 58 -0.27 -0.91 -13.62
CA VAL A 58 -1.32 -1.30 -12.70
C VAL A 58 -2.45 -0.26 -12.78
N GLN A 59 -3.61 -0.67 -13.25
CA GLN A 59 -4.78 0.20 -13.32
C GLN A 59 -5.81 -0.12 -12.25
N GLU A 60 -5.67 -1.25 -11.58
CA GLU A 60 -6.62 -1.65 -10.55
C GLU A 60 -6.31 -0.98 -9.22
N THR A 61 -7.35 -0.69 -8.46
CA THR A 61 -7.25 0.02 -7.20
C THR A 61 -6.66 -0.82 -6.06
N ALA A 62 -6.51 -2.12 -6.27
CA ALA A 62 -5.93 -3.02 -5.26
C ALA A 62 -4.51 -2.64 -4.86
N ALA A 63 -3.79 -1.91 -5.69
CA ALA A 63 -2.43 -1.46 -5.40
C ALA A 63 -2.38 -0.21 -4.52
N ASP A 64 -3.49 0.44 -4.22
CA ASP A 64 -3.52 1.67 -3.43
C ASP A 64 -2.84 1.50 -2.09
N LEU A 65 -3.26 0.49 -1.33
CA LEU A 65 -2.71 0.26 0.00
C LEU A 65 -1.22 -0.06 -0.05
N PRO A 66 -0.74 -0.98 -0.89
CA PRO A 66 0.70 -1.21 -1.03
C PRO A 66 1.51 0.04 -1.35
N VAL A 67 1.00 0.91 -2.21
CA VAL A 67 1.68 2.17 -2.54
C VAL A 67 1.88 3.02 -1.28
N LEU A 68 0.84 3.19 -0.47
CA LEU A 68 0.93 3.99 0.74
C LEU A 68 1.83 3.37 1.80
N LEU A 69 1.81 2.04 1.93
CA LEU A 69 2.70 1.35 2.86
C LEU A 69 4.16 1.48 2.43
N ALA A 70 4.44 1.42 1.13
CA ALA A 70 5.79 1.61 0.61
C ALA A 70 6.29 3.05 0.84
N VAL A 71 5.42 4.03 0.63
CA VAL A 71 5.74 5.45 0.90
C VAL A 71 6.06 5.63 2.38
N LEU A 72 5.24 5.09 3.27
CA LEU A 72 5.46 5.17 4.72
C LEU A 72 6.79 4.54 5.12
N SER A 73 7.07 3.36 4.58
CA SER A 73 8.32 2.62 4.85
C SER A 73 9.54 3.47 4.47
N SER A 74 9.51 4.08 3.30
CA SER A 74 10.62 4.94 2.84
C SER A 74 10.74 6.20 3.68
N LEU A 75 9.63 6.85 3.98
CA LEU A 75 9.63 8.08 4.79
C LEU A 75 10.25 7.84 6.18
N ARG A 76 9.95 6.71 6.80
CA ARG A 76 10.45 6.33 8.12
C ARG A 76 11.81 5.65 8.07
N ASP A 77 12.32 5.36 6.87
CA ASP A 77 13.54 4.57 6.68
C ASP A 77 13.50 3.27 7.49
N ALA A 78 12.34 2.62 7.48
CA ALA A 78 12.07 1.40 8.22
C ALA A 78 11.38 0.40 7.31
N PRO A 79 12.01 -0.74 7.01
CA PRO A 79 11.40 -1.74 6.14
C PRO A 79 10.16 -2.35 6.78
N LEU A 80 9.23 -2.78 5.96
CA LEU A 80 8.10 -3.58 6.42
C LEU A 80 8.63 -4.94 6.89
N ALA A 81 7.84 -5.60 7.74
CA ALA A 81 8.18 -6.96 8.16
C ALA A 81 8.41 -7.84 6.94
N ASP A 82 9.43 -8.68 7.00
CA ASP A 82 9.78 -9.56 5.91
C ASP A 82 8.60 -10.45 5.51
N LYS A 83 8.49 -10.75 4.23
CA LYS A 83 7.43 -11.60 3.68
C LYS A 83 6.01 -11.07 3.94
N THR A 84 5.86 -9.75 3.87
CA THR A 84 4.56 -9.09 3.98
C THR A 84 4.03 -8.76 2.58
N VAL A 85 2.76 -9.08 2.36
CA VAL A 85 2.01 -8.69 1.17
C VAL A 85 0.84 -7.82 1.61
N ALA A 86 0.37 -6.95 0.73
CA ALA A 86 -0.79 -6.13 1.01
C ALA A 86 -1.61 -5.91 -0.25
N PHE A 87 -2.90 -5.68 -0.09
CA PHE A 87 -3.77 -5.17 -1.14
C PHE A 87 -4.94 -4.43 -0.51
N GLY A 88 -5.59 -3.59 -1.30
CA GLY A 88 -6.77 -2.86 -0.84
C GLY A 88 -6.93 -1.53 -1.57
N GLU A 89 -8.18 -1.16 -1.83
CA GLU A 89 -8.50 0.14 -2.37
C GLU A 89 -8.61 1.16 -1.25
N VAL A 90 -8.05 2.34 -1.44
CA VAL A 90 -8.12 3.43 -0.47
C VAL A 90 -9.12 4.46 -0.96
N GLY A 91 -10.16 4.70 -0.18
CA GLY A 91 -11.16 5.72 -0.48
C GLY A 91 -10.76 7.09 0.04
N LEU A 92 -11.44 8.12 -0.47
CA LEU A 92 -11.13 9.51 -0.12
C LEU A 92 -11.39 9.86 1.36
N SER A 93 -12.20 9.04 2.04
CA SER A 93 -12.44 9.21 3.47
C SER A 93 -11.49 8.40 4.34
N GLY A 94 -10.47 7.80 3.76
CA GLY A 94 -9.50 6.96 4.48
C GLY A 94 -9.97 5.54 4.75
N GLU A 95 -11.10 5.15 4.18
CA GLU A 95 -11.58 3.78 4.31
C GLU A 95 -10.77 2.84 3.41
N ILE A 96 -10.61 1.61 3.87
CA ILE A 96 -9.97 0.55 3.09
C ILE A 96 -11.06 -0.34 2.55
N ARG A 97 -11.19 -0.39 1.24
CA ARG A 97 -12.28 -1.09 0.55
C ARG A 97 -11.84 -2.45 0.04
N PRO A 98 -12.72 -3.46 0.12
CA PRO A 98 -12.41 -4.75 -0.46
C PRO A 98 -12.22 -4.66 -1.97
N VAL A 99 -11.45 -5.60 -2.50
CA VAL A 99 -11.15 -5.70 -3.92
C VAL A 99 -11.60 -7.06 -4.45
N PRO A 100 -11.78 -7.20 -5.77
CA PRO A 100 -12.14 -8.50 -6.33
C PRO A 100 -11.04 -9.54 -6.12
N ASN A 101 -11.45 -10.80 -6.05
CA ASN A 101 -10.55 -11.95 -6.02
C ASN A 101 -9.64 -11.99 -4.78
N GLY A 102 -10.18 -11.58 -3.62
CA GLY A 102 -9.38 -11.55 -2.39
C GLY A 102 -8.83 -12.91 -2.01
N GLU A 103 -9.63 -13.98 -2.14
CA GLU A 103 -9.18 -15.32 -1.80
C GLU A 103 -8.05 -15.80 -2.74
N GLU A 104 -8.18 -15.57 -4.05
CA GLU A 104 -7.15 -15.92 -5.01
C GLU A 104 -5.85 -15.15 -4.76
N ARG A 105 -5.95 -13.89 -4.33
CA ARG A 105 -4.78 -13.08 -3.98
C ARG A 105 -4.06 -13.64 -2.77
N LEU A 106 -4.80 -14.04 -1.74
CA LEU A 106 -4.22 -14.67 -0.55
C LEU A 106 -3.60 -16.03 -0.89
N LYS A 107 -4.26 -16.81 -1.73
CA LYS A 107 -3.74 -18.10 -2.18
C LYS A 107 -2.41 -17.93 -2.91
N GLU A 108 -2.32 -17.00 -3.83
CA GLU A 108 -1.09 -16.74 -4.55
C GLU A 108 0.02 -16.29 -3.61
N ALA A 109 -0.28 -15.39 -2.68
CA ALA A 109 0.69 -14.93 -1.70
C ALA A 109 1.21 -16.07 -0.83
N ALA A 110 0.31 -16.92 -0.34
CA ALA A 110 0.70 -18.08 0.47
C ALA A 110 1.57 -19.06 -0.34
N THR A 111 1.24 -19.27 -1.61
CA THR A 111 2.02 -20.14 -2.51
C THR A 111 3.43 -19.59 -2.71
N HIS A 112 3.61 -18.28 -2.74
CA HIS A 112 4.93 -17.64 -2.89
C HIS A 112 5.67 -17.47 -1.57
N GLY A 113 5.16 -18.04 -0.48
CA GLY A 113 5.86 -18.06 0.80
C GLY A 113 5.70 -16.81 1.66
N PHE A 114 4.77 -15.93 1.34
CA PHE A 114 4.48 -14.79 2.21
C PHE A 114 3.91 -15.28 3.54
N LYS A 115 4.24 -14.58 4.62
CA LYS A 115 3.87 -14.97 5.98
C LYS A 115 2.85 -14.04 6.62
N ARG A 116 2.63 -12.88 6.02
CA ARG A 116 1.78 -11.84 6.58
C ARG A 116 1.07 -11.10 5.45
N ALA A 117 -0.21 -10.82 5.64
CA ALA A 117 -0.99 -10.06 4.67
C ALA A 117 -1.78 -8.96 5.38
N ILE A 118 -1.72 -7.74 4.86
CA ILE A 118 -2.51 -6.61 5.34
C ILE A 118 -3.57 -6.35 4.28
N VAL A 119 -4.83 -6.61 4.61
CA VAL A 119 -5.91 -6.66 3.62
C VAL A 119 -7.17 -5.99 4.16
N PRO A 120 -8.09 -5.58 3.26
CA PRO A 120 -9.39 -5.08 3.70
C PRO A 120 -10.14 -6.12 4.52
N LYS A 121 -10.84 -5.67 5.55
CA LYS A 121 -11.65 -6.57 6.39
C LYS A 121 -12.64 -7.37 5.54
N GLY A 122 -13.23 -6.78 4.51
CA GLY A 122 -14.15 -7.48 3.62
C GLY A 122 -13.53 -8.61 2.80
N ASN A 123 -12.20 -8.65 2.70
CA ASN A 123 -11.46 -9.70 2.01
C ASN A 123 -10.79 -10.69 2.97
N ALA A 124 -10.83 -10.41 4.28
CA ALA A 124 -10.10 -11.23 5.25
C ALA A 124 -10.91 -12.47 5.63
N PRO A 125 -10.25 -13.63 5.80
CA PRO A 125 -10.92 -14.79 6.35
C PRO A 125 -11.24 -14.57 7.83
N LYS A 126 -12.34 -15.18 8.30
CA LYS A 126 -12.79 -15.04 9.69
C LYS A 126 -11.76 -15.55 10.69
N ALA A 127 -10.97 -16.52 10.29
CA ALA A 127 -9.97 -17.13 11.18
C ALA A 127 -8.76 -16.23 11.45
N GLY A 128 -8.58 -15.12 10.71
CA GLY A 128 -7.42 -14.25 10.87
C GLY A 128 -6.13 -14.85 10.32
N SER A 129 -6.22 -15.96 9.61
CA SER A 129 -5.08 -16.62 8.98
C SER A 129 -5.52 -17.33 7.71
N TYR A 130 -4.57 -17.58 6.82
CA TYR A 130 -4.81 -18.32 5.59
C TYR A 130 -3.58 -19.19 5.29
N LYS A 131 -3.75 -20.52 5.40
CA LYS A 131 -2.68 -21.49 5.11
C LYS A 131 -1.34 -21.14 5.75
N GLY A 132 -1.35 -20.82 7.04
CA GLY A 132 -0.16 -20.48 7.80
C GLY A 132 0.32 -19.03 7.66
N MET A 133 -0.37 -18.22 6.89
CA MET A 133 -0.09 -16.79 6.74
C MET A 133 -1.00 -15.99 7.65
N ASP A 134 -0.43 -15.11 8.47
CA ASP A 134 -1.23 -14.18 9.30
C ASP A 134 -1.91 -13.16 8.42
N VAL A 135 -3.21 -12.97 8.62
CA VAL A 135 -3.99 -11.99 7.86
C VAL A 135 -4.47 -10.88 8.79
N ILE A 136 -3.99 -9.68 8.56
CA ILE A 136 -4.36 -8.50 9.32
C ILE A 136 -5.45 -7.77 8.57
N ALA A 137 -6.65 -7.79 9.13
CA ALA A 137 -7.83 -7.14 8.54
C ALA A 137 -7.87 -5.68 8.96
N VAL A 138 -8.02 -4.78 7.99
CA VAL A 138 -8.09 -3.35 8.26
C VAL A 138 -9.31 -2.73 7.59
N GLU A 139 -9.92 -1.74 8.24
CA GLU A 139 -11.06 -1.00 7.71
C GLU A 139 -10.70 0.46 7.40
N ARG A 140 -9.68 0.99 8.08
CA ARG A 140 -9.24 2.37 7.96
C ARG A 140 -7.76 2.42 7.68
N LEU A 141 -7.33 3.46 6.95
CA LEU A 141 -5.91 3.65 6.64
C LEU A 141 -5.05 3.69 7.92
N ALA A 142 -5.51 4.38 8.95
CA ALA A 142 -4.76 4.46 10.21
C ALA A 142 -4.42 3.09 10.79
N GLU A 143 -5.35 2.13 10.69
CA GLU A 143 -5.11 0.76 11.17
C GLU A 143 -4.01 0.08 10.36
N ALA A 144 -4.00 0.27 9.04
CA ALA A 144 -2.98 -0.31 8.17
C ALA A 144 -1.60 0.29 8.47
N LEU A 145 -1.53 1.59 8.74
CA LEU A 145 -0.27 2.26 9.08
C LEU A 145 0.28 1.76 10.42
N GLU A 146 -0.59 1.48 11.39
CA GLU A 146 -0.19 0.92 12.68
C GLU A 146 0.30 -0.52 12.56
N ALA A 147 -0.17 -1.26 11.58
CA ALA A 147 0.23 -2.65 11.36
C ALA A 147 1.65 -2.79 10.80
N CYS A 148 2.27 -1.70 10.41
CA CYS A 148 3.61 -1.70 9.81
C CYS A 148 4.73 -1.57 10.84
#